data_38e1f514100959daa9b84ad34ecc1e7c
#
_entry.id   38e1f514100959daa9b84ad34ecc1e7c
#
_cell.length_a   1.000
_cell.length_b   1.000
_cell.length_c   1.000
_cell.angle_alpha   90.00
_cell.angle_beta   90.00
_cell.angle_gamma   90.00
#
_symmetry.space_group_name_H-M   'P 1'
#
loop_
_entity.id
_entity.type
_entity.pdbx_description
1 polymer ?
#
loop_
_entity_poly.entity_id
_entity_poly.type
_entity_poly.pdbx_seq_one_letter_code
_entity_poly.pdbx_strand_id
1 'polypeptide(L)'
;GNTQTTAVLDGNEWVINGSKIFITNAATDITTGTTVLARTGVRDDGKPELSCIIVESGTPGFTAKEMHGKLMWRASNTSELYFEDCRVPKENLLGPRGQGFHQMMKTLDGGRLSIAAMGLGGAQGCFDMAMKYTQEREQFGRPIATFQVNAFKLADMATEIECARLLLYKACWLNDNSLPFAKEAAMAKLYCSEVMYRAANHAVQLHGGYGLMKEYDIERFYRDQKLLEIGEGTSEVQRLVIARYLGAKSL
;
A
#
# COMPACT_ATOMS: atom_id res chain seq x y z
N GLY A 1 12.11 -2.40 11.14
CA GLY A 1 12.80 -2.01 12.32
C GLY A 1 14.12 -1.26 12.19
N ASN A 2 14.62 -0.95 10.98
CA ASN A 2 15.91 -0.25 10.84
C ASN A 2 15.71 1.27 10.58
N THR A 3 14.87 1.91 11.41
CA THR A 3 14.67 3.37 11.35
C THR A 3 15.97 4.09 11.68
N GLN A 4 16.39 5.05 10.84
CA GLN A 4 17.60 5.88 11.05
C GLN A 4 17.28 7.22 11.70
N THR A 5 16.10 7.78 11.46
CA THR A 5 15.63 9.02 12.08
C THR A 5 15.68 8.91 13.60
N THR A 6 16.30 9.90 14.27
CA THR A 6 16.44 9.98 15.72
C THR A 6 15.55 11.06 16.30
N ALA A 7 15.16 10.91 17.57
CA ALA A 7 14.51 11.95 18.35
C ALA A 7 15.07 11.90 19.77
N VAL A 8 15.76 12.96 20.16
CA VAL A 8 16.38 13.08 21.51
C VAL A 8 15.56 14.05 22.33
N LEU A 9 15.20 13.66 23.55
CA LEU A 9 14.50 14.54 24.49
C LEU A 9 15.53 15.51 25.10
N ASP A 10 15.33 16.79 24.87
CA ASP A 10 16.12 17.91 25.39
C ASP A 10 15.19 18.83 26.18
N GLY A 11 15.23 18.72 27.50
CA GLY A 11 14.30 19.42 28.38
C GLY A 11 12.84 18.99 28.14
N ASN A 12 12.04 19.90 27.63
CA ASN A 12 10.61 19.68 27.31
C ASN A 12 10.34 19.52 25.80
N GLU A 13 11.35 19.25 24.99
CA GLU A 13 11.22 19.15 23.53
C GLU A 13 11.93 17.91 23.00
N TRP A 14 11.35 17.31 21.95
CA TRP A 14 12.03 16.33 21.12
C TRP A 14 12.80 17.04 20.02
N VAL A 15 14.09 16.76 19.88
CA VAL A 15 14.92 17.21 18.76
C VAL A 15 15.03 16.08 17.77
N ILE A 16 14.43 16.26 16.59
CA ILE A 16 14.31 15.24 15.57
C ILE A 16 15.31 15.51 14.45
N ASN A 17 16.07 14.47 14.07
CA ASN A 17 17.04 14.51 12.97
C ASN A 17 16.91 13.28 12.07
N GLY A 18 16.96 13.49 10.74
CA GLY A 18 16.91 12.43 9.75
C GLY A 18 15.93 12.70 8.62
N SER A 19 15.52 11.62 7.95
CA SER A 19 14.61 11.72 6.80
C SER A 19 13.64 10.56 6.70
N LYS A 20 12.57 10.76 5.91
CA LYS A 20 11.63 9.73 5.48
C LYS A 20 11.39 9.87 3.99
N ILE A 21 11.06 8.77 3.32
CA ILE A 21 10.80 8.75 1.89
C ILE A 21 9.51 7.99 1.57
N PHE A 22 8.91 8.32 0.44
CA PHE A 22 7.65 7.73 -0.05
C PHE A 22 6.46 7.97 0.88
N ILE A 23 6.37 9.16 1.47
CA ILE A 23 5.29 9.52 2.38
C ILE A 23 4.14 10.14 1.58
N THR A 24 2.99 9.47 1.62
CA THR A 24 1.79 9.91 0.89
C THR A 24 1.23 11.18 1.52
N ASN A 25 0.85 12.14 0.66
CA ASN A 25 0.17 13.40 1.00
C ASN A 25 0.92 14.31 1.97
N ALA A 26 2.22 14.15 2.20
CA ALA A 26 2.93 14.94 3.21
C ALA A 26 3.29 16.36 2.76
N ALA A 27 3.23 16.66 1.45
CA ALA A 27 3.52 17.99 0.89
C ALA A 27 2.31 18.58 0.16
N THR A 28 1.10 18.32 0.63
CA THR A 28 -0.13 18.97 0.12
C THR A 28 -0.48 20.20 0.95
N ASP A 29 -1.26 21.10 0.39
CA ASP A 29 -1.73 22.33 1.04
C ASP A 29 -2.71 22.08 2.21
N ILE A 30 -3.34 20.91 2.23
CA ILE A 30 -4.25 20.48 3.30
C ILE A 30 -3.56 19.66 4.40
N THR A 31 -2.26 19.37 4.26
CA THR A 31 -1.54 18.56 5.25
C THR A 31 -1.18 19.41 6.48
N THR A 32 -1.69 19.00 7.64
CA THR A 32 -1.46 19.70 8.91
C THR A 32 -0.25 19.17 9.70
N GLY A 33 0.24 18.00 9.36
CA GLY A 33 1.39 17.39 10.04
C GLY A 33 1.63 15.93 9.64
N THR A 34 2.62 15.33 10.26
CA THR A 34 3.01 13.93 10.02
C THR A 34 3.33 13.22 11.33
N THR A 35 3.07 11.90 11.37
CA THR A 35 3.53 11.04 12.46
C THR A 35 4.84 10.37 12.07
N VAL A 36 5.89 10.61 12.84
CA VAL A 36 7.24 10.16 12.56
C VAL A 36 7.64 9.03 13.49
N LEU A 37 7.99 7.87 12.95
CA LEU A 37 8.64 6.81 13.71
C LEU A 37 10.13 7.15 13.83
N ALA A 38 10.62 7.36 15.05
CA ALA A 38 12.00 7.74 15.34
C ALA A 38 12.62 6.86 16.44
N ARG A 39 13.97 6.81 16.47
CA ARG A 39 14.71 6.23 17.59
C ARG A 39 14.74 7.23 18.73
N THR A 40 14.15 6.85 19.86
CA THR A 40 14.11 7.69 21.07
C THR A 40 15.08 7.22 22.16
N GLY A 41 15.77 6.09 21.92
CA GLY A 41 16.75 5.53 22.86
C GLY A 41 17.20 4.13 22.45
N VAL A 42 17.74 3.42 23.43
CA VAL A 42 18.14 2.02 23.33
C VAL A 42 17.45 1.26 24.46
N ARG A 43 16.88 0.12 24.17
CA ARG A 43 16.22 -0.77 25.13
C ARG A 43 17.24 -1.60 25.89
N ASP A 44 16.85 -2.21 27.00
CA ASP A 44 17.70 -3.09 27.82
C ASP A 44 18.28 -4.29 27.04
N ASP A 45 17.57 -4.73 25.97
CA ASP A 45 18.02 -5.80 25.09
C ASP A 45 18.99 -5.31 23.97
N GLY A 46 19.45 -4.06 24.04
CA GLY A 46 20.37 -3.44 23.08
C GLY A 46 19.73 -3.02 21.75
N LYS A 47 18.42 -3.25 21.58
CA LYS A 47 17.71 -2.85 20.35
C LYS A 47 17.27 -1.39 20.40
N PRO A 48 17.05 -0.75 19.24
CA PRO A 48 16.50 0.59 19.20
C PRO A 48 15.15 0.68 19.94
N GLU A 49 15.01 1.66 20.81
CA GLU A 49 13.72 2.10 21.32
C GLU A 49 13.09 2.99 20.23
N LEU A 50 11.88 2.63 19.79
CA LEU A 50 11.18 3.32 18.72
C LEU A 50 9.89 3.93 19.26
N SER A 51 9.68 5.22 18.95
CA SER A 51 8.47 5.96 19.34
C SER A 51 7.90 6.70 18.13
N CYS A 52 6.60 6.97 18.17
CA CYS A 52 5.92 7.82 17.20
C CYS A 52 5.79 9.23 17.78
N ILE A 53 6.17 10.23 16.99
CA ILE A 53 6.11 11.65 17.37
C ILE A 53 5.35 12.40 16.29
N ILE A 54 4.43 13.28 16.68
CA ILE A 54 3.66 14.14 15.77
C ILE A 54 4.50 15.40 15.49
N VAL A 55 4.68 15.70 14.21
CA VAL A 55 5.35 16.93 13.73
C VAL A 55 4.35 17.71 12.89
N GLU A 56 4.01 18.92 13.32
CA GLU A 56 3.10 19.81 12.61
C GLU A 56 3.78 20.41 11.38
N SER A 57 2.99 20.67 10.34
CA SER A 57 3.47 21.39 9.15
C SER A 57 3.88 22.81 9.56
N GLY A 58 5.01 23.28 9.00
CA GLY A 58 5.57 24.58 9.33
C GLY A 58 6.46 24.63 10.58
N THR A 59 6.65 23.49 11.29
CA THR A 59 7.62 23.40 12.38
C THR A 59 9.04 23.73 11.86
N PRO A 60 9.79 24.65 12.49
CA PRO A 60 11.17 24.91 12.11
C PRO A 60 12.03 23.65 12.08
N GLY A 61 12.84 23.47 11.03
CA GLY A 61 13.63 22.28 10.80
C GLY A 61 12.87 21.10 10.19
N PHE A 62 11.56 21.22 9.90
CA PHE A 62 10.80 20.23 9.13
C PHE A 62 10.54 20.72 7.71
N THR A 63 10.86 19.90 6.73
CA THR A 63 10.55 20.15 5.31
C THR A 63 9.97 18.90 4.66
N ALA A 64 8.85 19.06 3.95
CA ALA A 64 8.27 18.04 3.08
C ALA A 64 8.47 18.45 1.61
N LYS A 65 8.95 17.54 0.77
CA LYS A 65 9.27 17.80 -0.64
C LYS A 65 8.60 16.77 -1.54
N GLU A 66 7.77 17.24 -2.47
CA GLU A 66 7.09 16.36 -3.42
C GLU A 66 8.06 15.67 -4.37
N MET A 67 7.84 14.39 -4.58
CA MET A 67 8.56 13.54 -5.53
C MET A 67 7.84 13.50 -6.88
N HIS A 68 8.56 13.78 -7.95
CA HIS A 68 8.04 13.75 -9.32
C HIS A 68 8.57 12.55 -10.12
N GLY A 69 8.00 12.31 -11.32
CA GLY A 69 8.49 11.28 -12.23
C GLY A 69 8.10 9.84 -11.87
N LYS A 70 7.08 9.64 -11.06
CA LYS A 70 6.58 8.30 -10.70
C LYS A 70 6.06 7.55 -11.92
N LEU A 71 6.30 6.24 -11.95
CA LEU A 71 5.72 5.32 -12.95
C LEU A 71 4.19 5.32 -12.87
N MET A 72 3.65 5.28 -11.66
CA MET A 72 2.25 5.02 -11.32
C MET A 72 1.71 6.06 -10.33
N TRP A 73 0.41 6.07 -10.11
CA TRP A 73 -0.28 6.98 -9.15
C TRP A 73 0.20 8.44 -9.28
N ARG A 74 0.22 8.92 -10.52
CA ARG A 74 0.78 10.25 -10.84
C ARG A 74 -0.03 11.39 -10.25
N ALA A 75 -1.32 11.16 -9.96
CA ALA A 75 -2.20 12.11 -9.32
C ALA A 75 -2.08 12.13 -7.77
N SER A 76 -1.38 11.16 -7.19
CA SER A 76 -1.16 11.09 -5.74
C SER A 76 0.12 11.83 -5.36
N ASN A 77 0.06 12.74 -4.40
CA ASN A 77 1.26 13.35 -3.81
C ASN A 77 2.05 12.28 -3.04
N THR A 78 3.34 12.21 -3.28
CA THR A 78 4.28 11.36 -2.57
C THR A 78 5.52 12.18 -2.25
N SER A 79 6.01 12.15 -1.03
CA SER A 79 7.00 13.12 -0.56
C SER A 79 8.18 12.49 0.14
N GLU A 80 9.29 13.22 0.14
CA GLU A 80 10.40 13.07 1.05
C GLU A 80 10.21 14.03 2.22
N LEU A 81 10.56 13.59 3.43
CA LEU A 81 10.56 14.41 4.64
C LEU A 81 11.97 14.55 5.16
N TYR A 82 12.33 15.77 5.57
CA TYR A 82 13.63 16.10 6.14
C TYR A 82 13.43 16.77 7.50
N PHE A 83 14.23 16.35 8.47
CA PHE A 83 14.25 16.87 9.84
C PHE A 83 15.67 17.26 10.18
N GLU A 84 15.89 18.56 10.43
CA GLU A 84 17.19 19.15 10.78
C GLU A 84 17.00 19.96 12.06
N ASP A 85 17.42 19.39 13.19
CA ASP A 85 17.21 19.93 14.54
C ASP A 85 15.74 20.37 14.76
N CYS A 86 14.81 19.59 14.20
CA CYS A 86 13.38 19.87 14.28
C CYS A 86 12.87 19.66 15.71
N ARG A 87 12.46 20.76 16.37
CA ARG A 87 12.01 20.76 17.76
C ARG A 87 10.50 20.73 17.86
N VAL A 88 9.98 19.78 18.62
CA VAL A 88 8.56 19.68 18.92
C VAL A 88 8.34 19.44 20.41
N PRO A 89 7.21 19.89 21.01
CA PRO A 89 6.89 19.67 22.41
C PRO A 89 6.96 18.17 22.79
N LYS A 90 7.32 17.87 24.03
CA LYS A 90 7.36 16.47 24.51
C LYS A 90 5.99 15.77 24.46
N GLU A 91 4.92 16.55 24.54
CA GLU A 91 3.51 16.13 24.47
C GLU A 91 3.13 15.60 23.06
N ASN A 92 3.92 15.91 22.03
CA ASN A 92 3.72 15.39 20.68
C ASN A 92 4.11 13.90 20.56
N LEU A 93 4.59 13.28 21.63
CA LEU A 93 4.77 11.83 21.70
C LEU A 93 3.41 11.12 21.60
N LEU A 94 3.22 10.32 20.58
CA LEU A 94 2.00 9.57 20.34
C LEU A 94 1.99 8.27 21.17
N GLY A 95 1.21 8.27 22.25
CA GLY A 95 1.13 7.15 23.18
C GLY A 95 2.40 6.92 24.01
N PRO A 96 2.60 5.73 24.59
CA PRO A 96 3.76 5.46 25.46
C PRO A 96 5.08 5.43 24.67
N ARG A 97 6.13 5.97 25.27
CA ARG A 97 7.50 5.88 24.75
C ARG A 97 7.93 4.42 24.54
N GLY A 98 8.62 4.14 23.45
CA GLY A 98 9.09 2.80 23.12
C GLY A 98 8.05 1.90 22.42
N GLN A 99 6.79 2.34 22.27
CA GLN A 99 5.72 1.56 21.65
C GLN A 99 5.50 1.88 20.14
N GLY A 100 6.30 2.75 19.56
CA GLY A 100 6.10 3.22 18.18
C GLY A 100 6.13 2.09 17.14
N PHE A 101 6.97 1.08 17.31
CA PHE A 101 6.97 -0.07 16.41
C PHE A 101 5.66 -0.85 16.44
N HIS A 102 5.13 -1.10 17.64
CA HIS A 102 3.84 -1.80 17.80
C HIS A 102 2.68 -0.99 17.21
N GLN A 103 2.66 0.32 17.43
CA GLN A 103 1.66 1.22 16.86
C GLN A 103 1.67 1.17 15.32
N MET A 104 2.86 1.25 14.71
CA MET A 104 3.00 1.16 13.25
C MET A 104 2.55 -0.20 12.70
N MET A 105 2.88 -1.30 13.39
CA MET A 105 2.43 -2.63 12.94
C MET A 105 0.92 -2.76 12.97
N LYS A 106 0.26 -2.25 14.02
CA LYS A 106 -1.20 -2.24 14.13
C LYS A 106 -1.86 -1.39 13.01
N THR A 107 -1.28 -0.23 12.71
CA THR A 107 -1.73 0.63 11.60
C THR A 107 -1.59 -0.09 10.26
N LEU A 108 -0.46 -0.77 10.03
CA LEU A 108 -0.22 -1.53 8.80
C LEU A 108 -1.18 -2.71 8.62
N ASP A 109 -1.64 -3.36 9.69
CA ASP A 109 -2.62 -4.44 9.58
C ASP A 109 -3.96 -3.93 9.00
N GLY A 110 -4.42 -2.75 9.42
CA GLY A 110 -5.58 -2.08 8.82
C GLY A 110 -5.31 -1.58 7.40
N GLY A 111 -4.14 -0.99 7.15
CA GLY A 111 -3.72 -0.51 5.82
C GLY A 111 -3.69 -1.62 4.77
N ARG A 112 -3.31 -2.84 5.14
CA ARG A 112 -3.34 -4.02 4.25
C ARG A 112 -4.73 -4.31 3.72
N LEU A 113 -5.79 -4.17 4.53
CA LEU A 113 -7.18 -4.35 4.08
C LEU A 113 -7.54 -3.30 3.02
N SER A 114 -7.15 -2.04 3.22
CA SER A 114 -7.39 -0.96 2.26
C SER A 114 -6.69 -1.24 0.92
N ILE A 115 -5.42 -1.65 0.94
CA ILE A 115 -4.67 -2.01 -0.27
C ILE A 115 -5.28 -3.25 -0.96
N ALA A 116 -5.72 -4.24 -0.20
CA ALA A 116 -6.42 -5.41 -0.74
C ALA A 116 -7.74 -5.01 -1.42
N ALA A 117 -8.51 -4.10 -0.81
CA ALA A 117 -9.74 -3.57 -1.40
C ALA A 117 -9.49 -2.82 -2.71
N MET A 118 -8.42 -2.01 -2.77
CA MET A 118 -8.01 -1.33 -4.01
C MET A 118 -7.59 -2.34 -5.08
N GLY A 119 -6.86 -3.41 -4.72
CA GLY A 119 -6.50 -4.49 -5.63
C GLY A 119 -7.71 -5.22 -6.19
N LEU A 120 -8.66 -5.58 -5.32
CA LEU A 120 -9.92 -6.21 -5.75
C LEU A 120 -10.75 -5.31 -6.66
N GLY A 121 -10.95 -4.03 -6.28
CA GLY A 121 -11.69 -3.05 -7.06
C GLY A 121 -11.05 -2.78 -8.42
N GLY A 122 -9.71 -2.68 -8.45
CA GLY A 122 -8.95 -2.52 -9.69
C GLY A 122 -9.06 -3.74 -10.61
N ALA A 123 -8.98 -4.96 -10.06
CA ALA A 123 -9.15 -6.19 -10.81
C ALA A 123 -10.57 -6.30 -11.40
N GLN A 124 -11.60 -5.96 -10.63
CA GLN A 124 -12.98 -5.91 -11.10
C GLN A 124 -13.15 -4.89 -12.23
N GLY A 125 -12.60 -3.67 -12.09
CA GLY A 125 -12.64 -2.66 -13.14
C GLY A 125 -11.94 -3.10 -14.42
N CYS A 126 -10.81 -3.80 -14.32
CA CYS A 126 -10.12 -4.39 -15.48
C CYS A 126 -11.00 -5.44 -16.17
N PHE A 127 -11.66 -6.30 -15.39
CA PHE A 127 -12.57 -7.32 -15.92
C PHE A 127 -13.78 -6.69 -16.64
N ASP A 128 -14.42 -5.70 -16.02
CA ASP A 128 -15.60 -5.04 -16.59
C ASP A 128 -15.28 -4.34 -17.92
N MET A 129 -14.14 -3.62 -17.99
CA MET A 129 -13.67 -3.00 -19.23
C MET A 129 -13.32 -4.03 -20.31
N ALA A 130 -12.66 -5.12 -19.93
CA ALA A 130 -12.29 -6.19 -20.86
C ALA A 130 -13.54 -6.93 -21.38
N MET A 131 -14.50 -7.22 -20.49
CA MET A 131 -15.77 -7.87 -20.87
C MET A 131 -16.53 -7.02 -21.89
N LYS A 132 -16.72 -5.73 -21.60
CA LYS A 132 -17.39 -4.80 -22.51
C LYS A 132 -16.68 -4.74 -23.86
N TYR A 133 -15.37 -4.47 -23.86
CA TYR A 133 -14.59 -4.31 -25.09
C TYR A 133 -14.62 -5.58 -25.96
N THR A 134 -14.49 -6.76 -25.35
CA THR A 134 -14.47 -8.04 -26.09
C THR A 134 -15.83 -8.42 -26.70
N GLN A 135 -16.94 -7.93 -26.15
CA GLN A 135 -18.28 -8.09 -26.69
C GLN A 135 -18.57 -7.13 -27.86
N GLU A 136 -17.98 -5.93 -27.85
CA GLU A 136 -18.19 -4.91 -28.86
C GLU A 136 -17.19 -5.01 -30.03
N ARG A 137 -15.94 -5.40 -29.75
CA ARG A 137 -14.88 -5.51 -30.76
C ARG A 137 -15.03 -6.76 -31.60
N GLU A 138 -15.13 -6.58 -32.90
CA GLU A 138 -15.21 -7.69 -33.88
C GLU A 138 -13.88 -7.91 -34.60
N GLN A 139 -13.54 -9.16 -34.81
CA GLN A 139 -12.53 -9.64 -35.74
C GLN A 139 -12.97 -10.99 -36.35
N PHE A 140 -12.57 -11.23 -37.60
CA PHE A 140 -12.97 -12.43 -38.35
C PHE A 140 -14.49 -12.63 -38.39
N GLY A 141 -15.25 -11.50 -38.45
CA GLY A 141 -16.70 -11.47 -38.61
C GLY A 141 -17.52 -11.79 -37.36
N ARG A 142 -16.90 -11.70 -36.15
CA ARG A 142 -17.61 -11.94 -34.90
C ARG A 142 -16.93 -11.23 -33.72
N PRO A 143 -17.69 -10.99 -32.60
CA PRO A 143 -17.12 -10.45 -31.38
C PRO A 143 -15.95 -11.29 -30.85
N ILE A 144 -14.87 -10.62 -30.41
CA ILE A 144 -13.66 -11.33 -29.98
C ILE A 144 -13.87 -12.13 -28.68
N ALA A 145 -14.90 -11.84 -27.90
CA ALA A 145 -15.34 -12.66 -26.74
C ALA A 145 -15.67 -14.09 -27.13
N THR A 146 -16.11 -14.35 -28.38
CA THR A 146 -16.49 -15.69 -28.86
C THR A 146 -15.31 -16.60 -29.18
N PHE A 147 -14.08 -16.08 -29.21
CA PHE A 147 -12.90 -16.91 -29.35
C PHE A 147 -12.56 -17.59 -28.02
N GLN A 148 -12.45 -18.91 -28.03
CA GLN A 148 -12.26 -19.73 -26.82
C GLN A 148 -11.11 -19.24 -25.94
N VAL A 149 -9.97 -18.84 -26.54
CA VAL A 149 -8.81 -18.32 -25.79
C VAL A 149 -9.13 -17.03 -25.02
N ASN A 150 -10.00 -16.17 -25.53
CA ASN A 150 -10.45 -14.95 -24.85
C ASN A 150 -11.50 -15.27 -23.79
N ALA A 151 -12.43 -16.16 -24.10
CA ALA A 151 -13.44 -16.63 -23.14
C ALA A 151 -12.78 -17.28 -21.92
N PHE A 152 -11.73 -18.06 -22.09
CA PHE A 152 -10.99 -18.67 -20.98
C PHE A 152 -10.29 -17.62 -20.11
N LYS A 153 -9.62 -16.61 -20.70
CA LYS A 153 -9.05 -15.50 -19.93
C LYS A 153 -10.09 -14.78 -19.07
N LEU A 154 -11.27 -14.52 -19.64
CA LEU A 154 -12.37 -13.89 -18.88
C LEU A 154 -12.88 -14.77 -17.75
N ALA A 155 -13.00 -16.08 -17.96
CA ALA A 155 -13.40 -17.04 -16.93
C ALA A 155 -12.37 -17.12 -15.79
N ASP A 156 -11.07 -17.14 -16.13
CA ASP A 156 -9.98 -17.15 -15.15
C ASP A 156 -9.99 -15.86 -14.32
N MET A 157 -10.11 -14.69 -14.98
CA MET A 157 -10.22 -13.40 -14.30
C MET A 157 -11.41 -13.37 -13.33
N ALA A 158 -12.59 -13.80 -13.75
CA ALA A 158 -13.77 -13.84 -12.90
C ALA A 158 -13.58 -14.74 -11.68
N THR A 159 -12.97 -15.91 -11.87
CA THR A 159 -12.70 -16.87 -10.79
C THR A 159 -11.71 -16.32 -9.78
N GLU A 160 -10.59 -15.75 -10.24
CA GLU A 160 -9.57 -15.17 -9.36
C GLU A 160 -10.10 -13.96 -8.57
N ILE A 161 -10.92 -13.11 -9.20
CA ILE A 161 -11.55 -11.95 -8.55
C ILE A 161 -12.49 -12.43 -7.42
N GLU A 162 -13.29 -13.48 -7.65
CA GLU A 162 -14.18 -14.02 -6.63
C GLU A 162 -13.40 -14.63 -5.46
N CYS A 163 -12.33 -15.37 -5.73
CA CYS A 163 -11.44 -15.87 -4.68
C CYS A 163 -10.82 -14.73 -3.86
N ALA A 164 -10.37 -13.64 -4.52
CA ALA A 164 -9.83 -12.46 -3.88
C ALA A 164 -10.88 -11.76 -3.00
N ARG A 165 -12.12 -11.66 -3.47
CA ARG A 165 -13.26 -11.07 -2.76
C ARG A 165 -13.55 -11.81 -1.47
N LEU A 166 -13.68 -13.12 -1.53
CA LEU A 166 -13.94 -13.95 -0.36
C LEU A 166 -12.82 -13.86 0.68
N LEU A 167 -11.58 -13.82 0.25
CA LEU A 167 -10.44 -13.70 1.15
C LEU A 167 -10.41 -12.33 1.84
N LEU A 168 -10.66 -11.25 1.10
CA LEU A 168 -10.73 -9.90 1.66
C LEU A 168 -11.92 -9.78 2.63
N TYR A 169 -13.10 -10.25 2.25
CA TYR A 169 -14.28 -10.16 3.10
C TYR A 169 -14.11 -10.94 4.40
N LYS A 170 -13.46 -12.10 4.35
CA LYS A 170 -13.10 -12.84 5.57
C LYS A 170 -12.21 -12.00 6.48
N ALA A 171 -11.18 -11.35 5.93
CA ALA A 171 -10.26 -10.52 6.73
C ALA A 171 -10.97 -9.30 7.34
N CYS A 172 -11.85 -8.63 6.58
CA CYS A 172 -12.68 -7.53 7.07
C CYS A 172 -13.62 -7.99 8.18
N TRP A 173 -14.32 -9.12 7.98
CA TRP A 173 -15.23 -9.67 8.99
C TRP A 173 -14.52 -9.98 10.31
N LEU A 174 -13.30 -10.54 10.26
CA LEU A 174 -12.51 -10.78 11.46
C LEU A 174 -12.18 -9.46 12.19
N ASN A 175 -11.76 -8.43 11.45
CA ASN A 175 -11.48 -7.11 12.00
C ASN A 175 -12.72 -6.47 12.66
N ASP A 176 -13.86 -6.51 11.98
CA ASP A 176 -15.13 -5.93 12.45
C ASP A 176 -15.62 -6.62 13.73
N ASN A 177 -15.32 -7.90 13.90
CA ASN A 177 -15.64 -8.66 15.10
C ASN A 177 -14.52 -8.64 16.16
N SER A 178 -13.52 -7.77 16.03
CA SER A 178 -12.37 -7.65 16.95
C SER A 178 -11.60 -8.96 17.16
N LEU A 179 -11.58 -9.82 16.16
CA LEU A 179 -10.83 -11.08 16.13
C LEU A 179 -9.43 -10.87 15.55
N PRO A 180 -8.45 -11.72 15.86
CA PRO A 180 -7.14 -11.67 15.22
C PRO A 180 -7.25 -11.83 13.69
N PHE A 181 -6.76 -10.84 12.92
CA PHE A 181 -6.92 -10.78 11.46
C PHE A 181 -5.62 -10.52 10.69
N ALA A 182 -4.50 -10.27 11.36
CA ALA A 182 -3.26 -9.86 10.72
C ALA A 182 -2.74 -10.86 9.66
N LYS A 183 -2.94 -12.17 9.87
CA LYS A 183 -2.61 -13.22 8.90
C LYS A 183 -3.52 -13.11 7.67
N GLU A 184 -4.81 -13.03 7.87
CA GLU A 184 -5.81 -12.92 6.80
C GLU A 184 -5.66 -11.60 6.03
N ALA A 185 -5.35 -10.49 6.71
CA ALA A 185 -5.03 -9.21 6.07
C ALA A 185 -3.80 -9.31 5.16
N ALA A 186 -2.75 -9.99 5.63
CA ALA A 186 -1.56 -10.24 4.81
C ALA A 186 -1.86 -11.13 3.59
N MET A 187 -2.68 -12.19 3.77
CA MET A 187 -3.14 -13.04 2.68
C MET A 187 -4.00 -12.28 1.67
N ALA A 188 -4.96 -11.47 2.14
CA ALA A 188 -5.82 -10.67 1.29
C ALA A 188 -5.00 -9.64 0.48
N LYS A 189 -4.09 -8.91 1.14
CA LYS A 189 -3.23 -7.93 0.47
C LYS A 189 -2.36 -8.57 -0.61
N LEU A 190 -1.73 -9.69 -0.30
CA LEU A 190 -0.90 -10.44 -1.24
C LEU A 190 -1.71 -10.89 -2.45
N TYR A 191 -2.82 -11.59 -2.22
CA TYR A 191 -3.59 -12.20 -3.29
C TYR A 191 -4.32 -11.17 -4.15
N CYS A 192 -4.99 -10.17 -3.55
CA CYS A 192 -5.71 -9.13 -4.29
C CYS A 192 -4.78 -8.28 -5.16
N SER A 193 -3.57 -7.95 -4.69
CA SER A 193 -2.60 -7.19 -5.50
C SER A 193 -2.09 -8.00 -6.69
N GLU A 194 -1.80 -9.28 -6.51
CA GLU A 194 -1.34 -10.17 -7.59
C GLU A 194 -2.47 -10.50 -8.58
N VAL A 195 -3.72 -10.64 -8.11
CA VAL A 195 -4.91 -10.79 -9.00
C VAL A 195 -5.10 -9.53 -9.84
N MET A 196 -4.96 -8.33 -9.26
CA MET A 196 -5.05 -7.10 -10.03
C MET A 196 -3.99 -7.02 -11.14
N TYR A 197 -2.75 -7.44 -10.86
CA TYR A 197 -1.70 -7.49 -11.89
C TYR A 197 -2.11 -8.40 -13.04
N ARG A 198 -2.56 -9.62 -12.76
CA ARG A 198 -2.98 -10.58 -13.80
C ARG A 198 -4.19 -10.07 -14.58
N ALA A 199 -5.19 -9.52 -13.89
CA ALA A 199 -6.37 -8.95 -14.51
C ALA A 199 -6.03 -7.76 -15.43
N ALA A 200 -5.20 -6.84 -14.98
CA ALA A 200 -4.75 -5.70 -15.77
C ALA A 200 -3.96 -6.14 -17.02
N ASN A 201 -3.06 -7.13 -16.85
CA ASN A 201 -2.29 -7.69 -17.97
C ASN A 201 -3.21 -8.36 -19.02
N HIS A 202 -4.19 -9.15 -18.58
CA HIS A 202 -5.14 -9.77 -19.50
C HIS A 202 -6.05 -8.75 -20.17
N ALA A 203 -6.50 -7.73 -19.44
CA ALA A 203 -7.34 -6.69 -20.01
C ALA A 203 -6.62 -5.86 -21.06
N VAL A 204 -5.39 -5.43 -20.83
CA VAL A 204 -4.55 -4.75 -21.86
C VAL A 204 -4.39 -5.65 -23.09
N GLN A 205 -4.07 -6.94 -22.90
CA GLN A 205 -3.92 -7.89 -24.00
C GLN A 205 -5.20 -8.07 -24.81
N LEU A 206 -6.37 -8.12 -24.14
CA LEU A 206 -7.68 -8.23 -24.81
C LEU A 206 -8.04 -6.97 -25.62
N HIS A 207 -7.60 -5.78 -25.18
CA HIS A 207 -7.76 -4.53 -25.94
C HIS A 207 -6.80 -4.42 -27.12
N GLY A 208 -5.73 -5.23 -27.18
CA GLY A 208 -4.72 -5.17 -28.22
C GLY A 208 -4.03 -3.81 -28.26
N GLY A 209 -3.80 -3.25 -29.46
CA GLY A 209 -3.15 -1.96 -29.63
C GLY A 209 -3.87 -0.80 -28.91
N TYR A 210 -5.17 -0.84 -28.79
CA TYR A 210 -5.95 0.16 -28.05
C TYR A 210 -5.66 0.13 -26.55
N GLY A 211 -5.31 -1.02 -25.98
CA GLY A 211 -4.92 -1.13 -24.59
C GLY A 211 -3.62 -0.40 -24.22
N LEU A 212 -2.85 0.05 -25.22
CA LEU A 212 -1.62 0.82 -25.06
C LEU A 212 -1.85 2.34 -25.16
N MET A 213 -3.09 2.75 -25.50
CA MET A 213 -3.44 4.14 -25.75
C MET A 213 -4.17 4.76 -24.55
N LYS A 214 -3.81 6.01 -24.22
CA LYS A 214 -4.41 6.75 -23.09
C LYS A 214 -5.90 7.05 -23.23
N GLU A 215 -6.47 6.86 -24.41
CA GLU A 215 -7.91 6.96 -24.67
C GLU A 215 -8.70 5.87 -23.97
N TYR A 216 -8.04 4.76 -23.65
CA TYR A 216 -8.59 3.64 -22.89
C TYR A 216 -7.94 3.59 -21.50
N ASP A 217 -8.74 3.71 -20.47
CA ASP A 217 -8.25 3.76 -19.08
C ASP A 217 -7.45 2.53 -18.64
N ILE A 218 -7.56 1.42 -19.35
CA ILE A 218 -6.92 0.16 -19.00
C ILE A 218 -5.38 0.26 -18.91
N GLU A 219 -4.74 1.15 -19.72
CA GLU A 219 -3.30 1.37 -19.64
C GLU A 219 -2.90 1.93 -18.28
N ARG A 220 -3.76 2.79 -17.70
CA ARG A 220 -3.55 3.38 -16.37
C ARG A 220 -3.67 2.32 -15.29
N PHE A 221 -4.67 1.46 -15.34
CA PHE A 221 -4.82 0.34 -14.40
C PHE A 221 -3.60 -0.59 -14.43
N TYR A 222 -3.05 -0.87 -15.62
CA TYR A 222 -1.83 -1.67 -15.78
C TYR A 222 -0.62 -1.04 -15.11
N ARG A 223 -0.43 0.29 -15.20
CA ARG A 223 0.66 0.99 -14.51
C ARG A 223 0.44 1.09 -13.02
N ASP A 224 -0.78 1.48 -12.61
CA ASP A 224 -1.09 1.85 -11.24
C ASP A 224 -1.16 0.65 -10.29
N GLN A 225 -1.46 -0.55 -10.80
CA GLN A 225 -1.50 -1.77 -10.01
C GLN A 225 -0.14 -2.08 -9.31
N LYS A 226 0.99 -1.64 -9.89
CA LYS A 226 2.31 -2.02 -9.36
C LYS A 226 2.57 -1.51 -7.94
N LEU A 227 1.97 -0.38 -7.57
CA LEU A 227 2.07 0.10 -6.20
C LEU A 227 1.51 -0.90 -5.18
N LEU A 228 0.44 -1.60 -5.53
CA LEU A 228 -0.26 -2.50 -4.61
C LEU A 228 0.60 -3.71 -4.20
N GLU A 229 1.56 -4.11 -5.02
CA GLU A 229 2.52 -5.17 -4.68
C GLU A 229 3.67 -4.66 -3.79
N ILE A 230 3.92 -3.34 -3.76
CA ILE A 230 5.07 -2.71 -3.08
C ILE A 230 4.65 -1.98 -1.81
N GLY A 231 3.61 -1.14 -1.88
CA GLY A 231 3.13 -0.32 -0.77
C GLY A 231 2.56 -1.16 0.39
N GLU A 232 2.57 -0.60 1.59
CA GLU A 232 2.10 -1.25 2.84
C GLU A 232 2.77 -2.61 3.12
N GLY A 233 4.03 -2.74 2.70
CA GLY A 233 4.82 -3.98 2.76
C GLY A 233 4.72 -4.79 1.49
N THR A 234 5.87 -5.11 0.90
CA THR A 234 5.94 -5.82 -0.38
C THR A 234 5.29 -7.21 -0.32
N SER A 235 5.03 -7.80 -1.49
CA SER A 235 4.50 -9.17 -1.59
C SER A 235 5.38 -10.19 -0.83
N GLU A 236 6.70 -9.99 -0.80
CA GLU A 236 7.65 -10.81 -0.02
C GLU A 236 7.45 -10.60 1.49
N VAL A 237 7.23 -9.36 1.93
CA VAL A 237 6.94 -9.06 3.35
C VAL A 237 5.62 -9.71 3.77
N GLN A 238 4.58 -9.70 2.92
CA GLN A 238 3.33 -10.41 3.23
C GLN A 238 3.57 -11.91 3.39
N ARG A 239 4.36 -12.52 2.51
CA ARG A 239 4.74 -13.95 2.62
C ARG A 239 5.49 -14.23 3.92
N LEU A 240 6.39 -13.35 4.36
CA LEU A 240 7.07 -13.47 5.66
C LEU A 240 6.10 -13.39 6.84
N VAL A 241 5.12 -12.49 6.79
CA VAL A 241 4.08 -12.38 7.82
C VAL A 241 3.27 -13.67 7.88
N ILE A 242 2.77 -14.14 6.75
CA ILE A 242 1.98 -15.38 6.66
C ILE A 242 2.79 -16.58 7.20
N ALA A 243 4.05 -16.73 6.75
CA ALA A 243 4.92 -17.82 7.16
C ALA A 243 5.14 -17.87 8.68
N ARG A 244 5.28 -16.70 9.33
CA ARG A 244 5.39 -16.61 10.81
C ARG A 244 4.14 -17.15 11.52
N TYR A 245 2.94 -16.81 11.02
CA TYR A 245 1.69 -17.31 11.59
C TYR A 245 1.48 -18.81 11.35
N LEU A 246 2.12 -19.39 10.33
CA LEU A 246 2.14 -20.84 10.07
C LEU A 246 3.21 -21.58 10.88
N GLY A 247 4.02 -20.86 11.69
CA GLY A 247 5.12 -21.45 12.44
C GLY A 247 6.37 -21.74 11.61
N ALA A 248 6.42 -21.35 10.34
CA ALA A 248 7.59 -21.46 9.49
C ALA A 248 8.59 -20.36 9.88
N LYS A 249 9.68 -20.72 10.53
CA LYS A 249 10.77 -19.80 10.85
C LYS A 249 11.57 -19.55 9.56
N SER A 250 11.38 -18.37 8.96
CA SER A 250 12.40 -17.84 8.04
C SER A 250 13.62 -17.42 8.87
N LEU A 251 14.78 -17.81 8.44
CA LEU A 251 16.07 -17.39 9.01
C LEU A 251 16.23 -15.89 9.02
#